data_e857b6ca71987b447dabce50f780e449
#
_entry.id   e857b6ca71987b447dabce50f780e449
#
_cell.length_a   1.000
_cell.length_b   1.000
_cell.length_c   1.000
_cell.angle_alpha   90.00
_cell.angle_beta   90.00
_cell.angle_gamma   90.00
#
_symmetry.space_group_name_H-M   'P 1'
#
loop_
_entity.id
_entity.type
_entity.pdbx_description
1 polymer ?
#
loop_
_entity_poly.entity_id
_entity_poly.type
_entity_poly.pdbx_seq_one_letter_code
_entity_poly.pdbx_strand_id
1 'polypeptide(L)'
;MKKVFLLVFILLISACDNKPEPVFNKLSEEAVILAFGDSLTYGTGASKGASYPVILSALSAREVINAGIPGEVSRNGLARLPDLLDKHQPELLVLIHGGNDMLRKIPEQQISDNIKQMISEAKQRNIKVVMLGVPKFNLFLLSSAQIYQKIAEENKIPIDLESLPHILSDNALKSDTIHPNDQGYRLMAENVYELLVEAGAL
;
A
#
# COMPACT_ATOMS: atom_id res chain seq x y z
N MET A 1 -62.02 -2.96 -40.51
CA MET A 1 -61.26 -3.45 -39.35
C MET A 1 -59.80 -3.14 -39.58
N LYS A 2 -59.27 -2.07 -38.93
CA LYS A 2 -57.83 -1.63 -39.05
C LYS A 2 -57.03 -2.37 -37.99
N LYS A 3 -56.06 -3.19 -38.39
CA LYS A 3 -55.10 -3.85 -37.47
C LYS A 3 -54.01 -2.85 -37.12
N VAL A 4 -53.91 -2.46 -35.84
CA VAL A 4 -52.82 -1.67 -35.31
C VAL A 4 -51.69 -2.61 -34.93
N PHE A 5 -50.55 -2.50 -35.58
CA PHE A 5 -49.31 -3.21 -35.22
C PHE A 5 -48.57 -2.36 -34.16
N LEU A 6 -48.51 -2.87 -32.93
CA LEU A 6 -47.75 -2.26 -31.84
C LEU A 6 -46.29 -2.72 -31.97
N LEU A 7 -45.39 -1.80 -32.38
CA LEU A 7 -43.97 -2.04 -32.45
C LEU A 7 -43.39 -1.82 -31.03
N VAL A 8 -43.02 -2.90 -30.34
CA VAL A 8 -42.35 -2.85 -29.05
C VAL A 8 -40.85 -2.62 -29.31
N PHE A 9 -40.37 -1.42 -29.01
CA PHE A 9 -38.96 -1.06 -29.07
C PHE A 9 -38.26 -1.48 -27.77
N ILE A 10 -37.52 -2.59 -27.80
CA ILE A 10 -36.71 -3.06 -26.68
C ILE A 10 -35.42 -2.22 -26.65
N LEU A 11 -35.36 -1.27 -25.75
CA LEU A 11 -34.11 -0.53 -25.40
C LEU A 11 -33.21 -1.50 -24.66
N LEU A 12 -32.16 -2.00 -25.34
CA LEU A 12 -31.02 -2.64 -24.71
C LEU A 12 -30.19 -1.58 -23.99
N ILE A 13 -30.38 -1.46 -22.68
CA ILE A 13 -29.50 -0.66 -21.83
C ILE A 13 -28.21 -1.47 -21.66
N SER A 14 -27.19 -1.19 -22.45
CA SER A 14 -25.81 -1.62 -22.15
C SER A 14 -25.38 -0.90 -20.88
N ALA A 15 -25.44 -1.59 -19.73
CA ALA A 15 -24.76 -1.14 -18.54
C ALA A 15 -23.25 -1.25 -18.83
N CYS A 16 -22.62 -0.12 -19.17
CA CYS A 16 -21.16 -0.02 -19.15
C CYS A 16 -20.72 -0.16 -17.70
N ASP A 17 -20.13 -1.30 -17.37
CA ASP A 17 -19.43 -1.53 -16.13
C ASP A 17 -18.17 -0.64 -16.18
N ASN A 18 -18.30 0.59 -15.69
CA ASN A 18 -17.20 1.56 -15.61
C ASN A 18 -16.24 1.16 -14.48
N LYS A 19 -15.58 0.00 -14.62
CA LYS A 19 -14.40 -0.27 -13.79
C LYS A 19 -13.30 0.70 -14.24
N PRO A 20 -12.66 1.40 -13.28
CA PRO A 20 -11.52 2.25 -13.63
C PRO A 20 -10.45 1.39 -14.32
N GLU A 21 -9.84 1.93 -15.36
CA GLU A 21 -8.71 1.28 -16.04
C GLU A 21 -7.60 0.98 -15.03
N PRO A 22 -6.99 -0.21 -15.08
CA PRO A 22 -5.93 -0.58 -14.17
C PRO A 22 -4.74 0.38 -14.31
N VAL A 23 -4.17 0.79 -13.19
CA VAL A 23 -3.02 1.71 -13.14
C VAL A 23 -1.74 1.04 -13.65
N PHE A 24 -1.64 -0.28 -13.47
CA PHE A 24 -0.47 -1.07 -13.81
C PHE A 24 -0.76 -2.16 -14.83
N ASN A 25 0.26 -2.55 -15.58
CA ASN A 25 0.30 -3.84 -16.24
C ASN A 25 0.61 -4.92 -15.20
N LYS A 26 0.10 -6.13 -15.44
CA LYS A 26 0.30 -7.29 -14.57
C LYS A 26 1.79 -7.57 -14.33
N LEU A 27 2.14 -7.94 -13.10
CA LEU A 27 3.47 -8.39 -12.73
C LEU A 27 3.77 -9.74 -13.37
N SER A 28 5.04 -10.00 -13.67
CA SER A 28 5.50 -11.32 -14.13
C SER A 28 5.28 -12.39 -13.04
N GLU A 29 5.27 -13.65 -13.43
CA GLU A 29 5.14 -14.75 -12.46
C GLU A 29 6.34 -14.82 -11.50
N GLU A 30 7.49 -14.37 -11.95
CA GLU A 30 8.76 -14.35 -11.21
C GLU A 30 9.09 -12.98 -10.61
N ALA A 31 8.09 -12.08 -10.61
CA ALA A 31 8.28 -10.74 -10.09
C ALA A 31 8.72 -10.74 -8.62
N VAL A 32 9.70 -9.91 -8.32
CA VAL A 32 10.10 -9.59 -6.96
C VAL A 32 9.32 -8.35 -6.50
N ILE A 33 8.71 -8.43 -5.33
CA ILE A 33 8.06 -7.31 -4.64
C ILE A 33 8.97 -6.89 -3.49
N LEU A 34 9.36 -5.63 -3.42
CA LEU A 34 10.09 -5.09 -2.28
C LEU A 34 9.12 -4.45 -1.30
N ALA A 35 8.95 -5.07 -0.14
CA ALA A 35 8.22 -4.49 0.99
C ALA A 35 9.19 -3.61 1.78
N PHE A 36 9.03 -2.28 1.67
CA PHE A 36 9.96 -1.30 2.22
C PHE A 36 9.30 -0.40 3.27
N GLY A 37 9.95 -0.26 4.42
CA GLY A 37 9.41 0.55 5.49
C GLY A 37 10.15 0.39 6.82
N ASP A 38 9.40 0.63 7.88
CA ASP A 38 9.90 0.60 9.26
C ASP A 38 9.47 -0.66 10.04
N SER A 39 9.08 -0.52 11.30
CA SER A 39 8.63 -1.64 12.16
C SER A 39 7.36 -2.33 11.64
N LEU A 40 6.47 -1.61 10.95
CA LEU A 40 5.26 -2.18 10.36
C LEU A 40 5.59 -3.14 9.21
N THR A 41 6.62 -2.83 8.44
CA THR A 41 7.10 -3.72 7.38
C THR A 41 7.94 -4.86 7.94
N TYR A 42 8.79 -4.59 8.93
CA TYR A 42 9.55 -5.63 9.63
C TYR A 42 8.65 -6.71 10.22
N GLY A 43 7.51 -6.32 10.78
CA GLY A 43 6.57 -7.20 11.46
C GLY A 43 6.75 -7.19 12.98
N THR A 44 7.08 -6.03 13.58
CA THR A 44 7.15 -5.87 15.03
C THR A 44 5.80 -6.20 15.67
N GLY A 45 5.80 -7.10 16.65
CA GLY A 45 4.57 -7.57 17.30
C GLY A 45 3.97 -8.83 16.70
N ALA A 46 4.45 -9.28 15.53
CA ALA A 46 4.05 -10.54 14.92
C ALA A 46 4.89 -11.71 15.43
N SER A 47 4.28 -12.89 15.47
CA SER A 47 4.99 -14.17 15.61
C SER A 47 5.89 -14.42 14.41
N LYS A 48 6.89 -15.28 14.58
CA LYS A 48 7.80 -15.65 13.49
C LYS A 48 7.02 -16.17 12.27
N GLY A 49 7.18 -15.50 11.11
CA GLY A 49 6.50 -15.87 9.87
C GLY A 49 5.11 -15.28 9.69
N ALA A 50 4.63 -14.42 10.61
CA ALA A 50 3.32 -13.77 10.53
C ALA A 50 3.37 -12.29 10.15
N SER A 51 4.51 -11.77 9.71
CA SER A 51 4.59 -10.40 9.16
C SER A 51 3.87 -10.29 7.81
N TYR A 52 3.33 -9.10 7.49
CA TYR A 52 2.58 -8.92 6.24
C TYR A 52 3.37 -9.28 4.96
N PRO A 53 4.69 -9.05 4.85
CA PRO A 53 5.40 -9.43 3.63
C PRO A 53 5.44 -10.94 3.41
N VAL A 54 5.54 -11.73 4.49
CA VAL A 54 5.52 -13.20 4.40
C VAL A 54 4.14 -13.69 3.96
N ILE A 55 3.08 -13.13 4.53
CA ILE A 55 1.70 -13.50 4.16
C ILE A 55 1.39 -13.04 2.74
N LEU A 56 1.80 -11.84 2.35
CA LEU A 56 1.64 -11.31 1.00
C LEU A 56 2.35 -12.18 -0.05
N SER A 57 3.54 -12.72 0.29
CA SER A 57 4.24 -13.64 -0.60
C SER A 57 3.41 -14.90 -0.88
N ALA A 58 2.76 -15.45 0.16
CA ALA A 58 1.88 -16.61 0.00
C ALA A 58 0.61 -16.28 -0.79
N LEU A 59 -0.02 -15.11 -0.56
CA LEU A 59 -1.24 -14.68 -1.25
C LEU A 59 -0.99 -14.38 -2.73
N SER A 60 0.11 -13.68 -3.04
CA SER A 60 0.42 -13.24 -4.39
C SER A 60 1.12 -14.31 -5.24
N ALA A 61 1.62 -15.39 -4.62
CA ALA A 61 2.54 -16.35 -5.24
C ALA A 61 3.75 -15.66 -5.90
N ARG A 62 4.26 -14.59 -5.26
CA ARG A 62 5.44 -13.82 -5.69
C ARG A 62 6.48 -13.80 -4.58
N GLU A 63 7.74 -13.62 -4.94
CA GLU A 63 8.78 -13.34 -3.94
C GLU A 63 8.54 -11.95 -3.33
N VAL A 64 8.40 -11.87 -2.00
CA VAL A 64 8.30 -10.61 -1.27
C VAL A 64 9.48 -10.45 -0.34
N ILE A 65 10.36 -9.51 -0.65
CA ILE A 65 11.53 -9.20 0.16
C ILE A 65 11.11 -8.21 1.26
N ASN A 66 11.27 -8.63 2.51
CA ASN A 66 11.04 -7.76 3.67
C ASN A 66 12.27 -6.88 3.91
N ALA A 67 12.15 -5.59 3.63
CA ALA A 67 13.16 -4.57 3.88
C ALA A 67 12.71 -3.56 4.96
N GLY A 68 12.00 -4.02 5.98
CA GLY A 68 11.60 -3.22 7.14
C GLY A 68 12.73 -3.07 8.16
N ILE A 69 12.91 -1.87 8.72
CA ILE A 69 13.83 -1.61 9.82
C ILE A 69 13.08 -0.91 10.97
N PRO A 70 12.91 -1.57 12.14
CA PRO A 70 12.21 -0.98 13.27
C PRO A 70 12.81 0.36 13.72
N GLY A 71 11.94 1.35 13.96
CA GLY A 71 12.32 2.67 14.43
C GLY A 71 12.94 3.59 13.36
N GLU A 72 12.99 3.16 12.10
CA GLU A 72 13.60 3.96 11.03
C GLU A 72 12.73 5.17 10.67
N VAL A 73 13.38 6.33 10.50
CA VAL A 73 12.77 7.57 9.97
C VAL A 73 12.96 7.65 8.46
N SER A 74 12.08 8.40 7.80
CA SER A 74 12.05 8.49 6.33
C SER A 74 13.37 8.93 5.68
N ARG A 75 14.13 9.81 6.33
CA ARG A 75 15.46 10.23 5.85
C ARG A 75 16.44 9.06 5.71
N ASN A 76 16.43 8.15 6.70
CA ASN A 76 17.34 7.00 6.70
C ASN A 76 16.88 5.96 5.67
N GLY A 77 15.55 5.72 5.59
CA GLY A 77 14.98 4.88 4.55
C GLY A 77 15.34 5.36 3.15
N LEU A 78 15.19 6.66 2.87
CA LEU A 78 15.58 7.25 1.59
C LEU A 78 17.05 6.99 1.26
N ALA A 79 17.93 7.09 2.23
CA ALA A 79 19.38 6.92 2.01
C ALA A 79 19.76 5.48 1.58
N ARG A 80 19.00 4.44 2.02
CA ARG A 80 19.30 3.03 1.70
C ARG A 80 18.46 2.44 0.57
N LEU A 81 17.35 3.10 0.21
CA LEU A 81 16.43 2.55 -0.80
C LEU A 81 17.09 2.32 -2.16
N PRO A 82 17.91 3.25 -2.73
CA PRO A 82 18.53 3.05 -4.04
C PRO A 82 19.34 1.74 -4.13
N ASP A 83 20.16 1.45 -3.12
CA ASP A 83 20.98 0.23 -3.09
C ASP A 83 20.13 -1.05 -3.07
N LEU A 84 18.97 -1.02 -2.38
CA LEU A 84 18.05 -2.14 -2.35
C LEU A 84 17.31 -2.32 -3.69
N LEU A 85 16.92 -1.23 -4.34
CA LEU A 85 16.29 -1.28 -5.66
C LEU A 85 17.27 -1.83 -6.71
N ASP A 86 18.53 -1.40 -6.67
CA ASP A 86 19.56 -1.85 -7.59
C ASP A 86 19.96 -3.32 -7.33
N LYS A 87 20.00 -3.73 -6.07
CA LYS A 87 20.36 -5.09 -5.65
C LYS A 87 19.29 -6.12 -6.01
N HIS A 88 18.03 -5.79 -5.73
CA HIS A 88 16.92 -6.75 -5.83
C HIS A 88 16.12 -6.63 -7.12
N GLN A 89 16.25 -5.51 -7.84
CA GLN A 89 15.57 -5.22 -9.11
C GLN A 89 14.06 -5.57 -9.08
N PRO A 90 13.30 -5.11 -8.05
CA PRO A 90 11.91 -5.47 -7.90
C PRO A 90 11.07 -4.89 -9.04
N GLU A 91 9.97 -5.57 -9.41
CA GLU A 91 8.98 -5.00 -10.33
C GLU A 91 7.99 -4.06 -9.61
N LEU A 92 7.87 -4.22 -8.28
CA LEU A 92 6.94 -3.45 -7.46
C LEU A 92 7.53 -3.14 -6.07
N LEU A 93 7.30 -1.90 -5.62
CA LEU A 93 7.62 -1.41 -4.28
C LEU A 93 6.32 -1.22 -3.50
N VAL A 94 6.18 -1.89 -2.36
CA VAL A 94 5.17 -1.57 -1.34
C VAL A 94 5.81 -0.66 -0.31
N LEU A 95 5.40 0.61 -0.26
CA LEU A 95 6.02 1.65 0.55
C LEU A 95 5.17 1.98 1.78
N ILE A 96 5.72 1.78 2.98
CA ILE A 96 5.10 2.12 4.26
C ILE A 96 6.13 2.80 5.14
N HIS A 97 6.13 4.13 5.20
CA HIS A 97 7.17 4.87 5.92
C HIS A 97 6.64 6.20 6.48
N GLY A 98 7.35 6.78 7.45
CA GLY A 98 7.06 8.09 8.02
C GLY A 98 6.37 8.07 9.39
N GLY A 99 5.95 6.90 9.89
CA GLY A 99 5.36 6.76 11.22
C GLY A 99 6.29 7.22 12.33
N ASN A 100 7.55 6.81 12.29
CA ASN A 100 8.56 7.23 13.26
C ASN A 100 8.90 8.72 13.19
N ASP A 101 8.82 9.31 12.00
CA ASP A 101 9.00 10.75 11.81
C ASP A 101 7.92 11.52 12.57
N MET A 102 6.64 11.11 12.41
CA MET A 102 5.52 11.73 13.12
C MET A 102 5.64 11.57 14.63
N LEU A 103 6.01 10.39 15.12
CA LEU A 103 6.26 10.15 16.56
C LEU A 103 7.39 11.04 17.12
N ARG A 104 8.40 11.32 16.31
CA ARG A 104 9.53 12.22 16.67
C ARG A 104 9.27 13.67 16.31
N LYS A 105 8.06 14.02 15.88
CA LYS A 105 7.64 15.39 15.53
C LYS A 105 8.52 16.02 14.43
N ILE A 106 9.03 15.22 13.50
CA ILE A 106 9.71 15.72 12.30
C ILE A 106 8.68 16.47 11.44
N PRO A 107 9.02 17.62 10.85
CA PRO A 107 8.09 18.42 10.06
C PRO A 107 7.48 17.60 8.90
N GLU A 108 6.15 17.69 8.73
CA GLU A 108 5.42 16.97 7.67
C GLU A 108 5.98 17.23 6.27
N GLN A 109 6.48 18.45 6.00
CA GLN A 109 7.11 18.77 4.73
C GLN A 109 8.32 17.88 4.47
N GLN A 110 9.18 17.67 5.48
CA GLN A 110 10.36 16.81 5.34
C GLN A 110 9.98 15.34 5.11
N ILE A 111 8.93 14.86 5.79
CA ILE A 111 8.39 13.51 5.57
C ILE A 111 7.91 13.37 4.13
N SER A 112 7.11 14.34 3.68
CA SER A 112 6.57 14.37 2.31
C SER A 112 7.69 14.36 1.27
N ASP A 113 8.69 15.20 1.44
CA ASP A 113 9.82 15.32 0.49
C ASP A 113 10.61 14.00 0.41
N ASN A 114 10.90 13.37 1.55
CA ASN A 114 11.60 12.09 1.59
C ASN A 114 10.79 10.97 0.90
N ILE A 115 9.46 10.88 1.18
CA ILE A 115 8.60 9.86 0.56
C ILE A 115 8.49 10.09 -0.96
N LYS A 116 8.33 11.33 -1.41
CA LYS A 116 8.31 11.66 -2.84
C LYS A 116 9.61 11.30 -3.54
N GLN A 117 10.75 11.50 -2.90
CA GLN A 117 12.04 11.08 -3.42
C GLN A 117 12.15 9.55 -3.50
N MET A 118 11.67 8.80 -2.49
CA MET A 118 11.62 7.32 -2.56
C MET A 118 10.78 6.84 -3.75
N ILE A 119 9.61 7.47 -3.99
CA ILE A 119 8.76 7.16 -5.15
C ILE A 119 9.50 7.49 -6.46
N SER A 120 10.19 8.62 -6.51
CA SER A 120 10.99 9.02 -7.68
C SER A 120 12.11 8.03 -7.99
N GLU A 121 12.86 7.57 -6.97
CA GLU A 121 13.91 6.55 -7.11
C GLU A 121 13.38 5.24 -7.71
N ALA A 122 12.21 4.78 -7.27
CA ALA A 122 11.57 3.60 -7.83
C ALA A 122 11.12 3.83 -9.29
N LYS A 123 10.46 4.96 -9.56
CA LYS A 123 9.95 5.27 -10.91
C LYS A 123 11.05 5.46 -11.95
N GLN A 124 12.20 6.04 -11.58
CA GLN A 124 13.36 6.17 -12.47
C GLN A 124 13.91 4.82 -12.92
N ARG A 125 13.63 3.75 -12.15
CA ARG A 125 13.98 2.36 -12.45
C ARG A 125 12.83 1.57 -13.10
N ASN A 126 11.73 2.25 -13.48
CA ASN A 126 10.50 1.64 -14.00
C ASN A 126 9.82 0.68 -13.00
N ILE A 127 10.05 0.85 -11.70
CA ILE A 127 9.44 0.06 -10.65
C ILE A 127 8.07 0.65 -10.29
N LYS A 128 7.03 -0.18 -10.29
CA LYS A 128 5.69 0.19 -9.84
C LYS A 128 5.71 0.50 -8.35
N VAL A 129 4.88 1.43 -7.89
CA VAL A 129 4.82 1.80 -6.47
C VAL A 129 3.38 1.80 -6.00
N VAL A 130 3.11 1.10 -4.91
CA VAL A 130 1.90 1.26 -4.09
C VAL A 130 2.31 1.72 -2.69
N MET A 131 1.41 2.44 -2.03
CA MET A 131 1.70 3.01 -0.72
C MET A 131 0.58 2.72 0.28
N LEU A 132 0.92 2.54 1.56
CA LEU A 132 -0.05 2.57 2.65
C LEU A 132 0.14 3.84 3.47
N GLY A 133 -0.95 4.53 3.74
CA GLY A 133 -0.96 5.72 4.58
C GLY A 133 -0.83 5.36 6.05
N VAL A 134 0.22 5.90 6.71
CA VAL A 134 0.42 5.68 8.15
C VAL A 134 -0.46 6.66 8.94
N PRO A 135 -1.20 6.19 9.96
CA PRO A 135 -2.06 7.06 10.74
C PRO A 135 -1.27 8.05 11.60
N LYS A 136 -1.83 9.24 11.74
CA LYS A 136 -1.38 10.22 12.72
C LYS A 136 -2.00 9.87 14.07
N PHE A 137 -1.16 9.57 15.05
CA PHE A 137 -1.65 9.25 16.40
C PHE A 137 -2.20 10.51 17.08
N ASN A 138 -3.53 10.68 17.03
CA ASN A 138 -4.29 11.70 17.75
C ASN A 138 -5.13 11.05 18.84
N LEU A 139 -5.43 11.80 19.92
CA LEU A 139 -6.15 11.31 21.09
C LEU A 139 -7.57 10.75 20.81
N PHE A 140 -8.20 11.05 19.67
CA PHE A 140 -9.61 10.75 19.43
C PHE A 140 -9.94 10.01 18.13
N LEU A 141 -9.07 10.03 17.11
CA LEU A 141 -9.31 9.38 15.82
C LEU A 141 -7.98 9.01 15.16
N LEU A 142 -7.86 7.73 14.78
CA LEU A 142 -6.79 7.29 13.91
C LEU A 142 -7.28 7.44 12.46
N SER A 143 -6.67 8.34 11.72
CA SER A 143 -6.83 8.46 10.27
C SER A 143 -5.46 8.59 9.66
N SER A 144 -5.29 8.14 8.42
CA SER A 144 -4.05 8.38 7.69
C SER A 144 -3.77 9.87 7.59
N ALA A 145 -2.50 10.26 7.78
CA ALA A 145 -2.13 11.65 7.64
C ALA A 145 -2.41 12.13 6.21
N GLN A 146 -3.05 13.29 6.05
CA GLN A 146 -3.43 13.85 4.75
C GLN A 146 -2.27 13.98 3.76
N ILE A 147 -1.03 14.05 4.27
CA ILE A 147 0.16 14.12 3.43
C ILE A 147 0.27 12.92 2.48
N TYR A 148 -0.17 11.71 2.90
CA TYR A 148 -0.07 10.50 2.07
C TYR A 148 -1.03 10.55 0.89
N GLN A 149 -2.27 11.00 1.11
CA GLN A 149 -3.21 11.19 0.02
C GLN A 149 -2.66 12.16 -1.03
N LYS A 150 -2.17 13.33 -0.59
CA LYS A 150 -1.57 14.32 -1.48
C LYS A 150 -0.35 13.79 -2.25
N ILE A 151 0.53 13.03 -1.57
CA ILE A 151 1.67 12.40 -2.22
C ILE A 151 1.22 11.41 -3.30
N ALA A 152 0.22 10.57 -3.00
CA ALA A 152 -0.30 9.58 -3.95
C ALA A 152 -0.94 10.23 -5.18
N GLU A 153 -1.75 11.27 -4.98
CA GLU A 153 -2.39 12.04 -6.06
C GLU A 153 -1.34 12.72 -6.96
N GLU A 154 -0.37 13.43 -6.38
CA GLU A 154 0.71 14.11 -7.12
C GLU A 154 1.57 13.13 -7.91
N ASN A 155 1.78 11.93 -7.38
CA ASN A 155 2.59 10.90 -8.03
C ASN A 155 1.77 9.88 -8.84
N LYS A 156 0.44 9.97 -8.83
CA LYS A 156 -0.47 9.04 -9.53
C LYS A 156 -0.14 7.57 -9.21
N ILE A 157 -0.06 7.25 -7.92
CA ILE A 157 0.18 5.89 -7.42
C ILE A 157 -1.02 5.40 -6.60
N PRO A 158 -1.34 4.10 -6.65
CA PRO A 158 -2.34 3.51 -5.78
C PRO A 158 -1.94 3.65 -4.31
N ILE A 159 -2.94 3.90 -3.46
CA ILE A 159 -2.75 4.06 -2.03
C ILE A 159 -3.90 3.45 -1.24
N ASP A 160 -3.58 2.79 -0.14
CA ASP A 160 -4.52 2.42 0.91
C ASP A 160 -4.38 3.38 2.10
N LEU A 161 -5.46 4.07 2.43
CA LEU A 161 -5.54 5.03 3.55
C LEU A 161 -6.31 4.49 4.76
N GLU A 162 -6.98 3.34 4.62
CA GLU A 162 -7.95 2.85 5.60
C GLU A 162 -7.41 1.69 6.46
N SER A 163 -6.60 0.81 5.89
CA SER A 163 -6.16 -0.42 6.54
C SER A 163 -5.43 -0.18 7.85
N LEU A 164 -4.38 0.64 7.85
CA LEU A 164 -3.60 0.89 9.07
C LEU A 164 -4.40 1.62 10.14
N PRO A 165 -5.20 2.68 9.85
CA PRO A 165 -6.12 3.26 10.82
C PRO A 165 -7.08 2.25 11.41
N HIS A 166 -7.72 1.40 10.60
CA HIS A 166 -8.64 0.37 11.06
C HIS A 166 -7.94 -0.63 11.99
N ILE A 167 -6.84 -1.23 11.55
CA ILE A 167 -6.08 -2.23 12.33
C ILE A 167 -5.61 -1.65 13.66
N LEU A 168 -5.07 -0.44 13.65
CA LEU A 168 -4.51 0.17 14.87
C LEU A 168 -5.59 0.80 15.78
N SER A 169 -6.83 0.94 15.34
CA SER A 169 -7.97 1.32 16.19
C SER A 169 -8.58 0.15 16.96
N ASP A 170 -8.46 -1.08 16.44
CA ASP A 170 -9.02 -2.29 17.07
C ASP A 170 -7.99 -2.96 17.99
N ASN A 171 -8.33 -3.08 19.28
CA ASN A 171 -7.48 -3.75 20.26
C ASN A 171 -7.30 -5.26 19.99
N ALA A 172 -8.22 -5.90 19.27
CA ALA A 172 -8.10 -7.31 18.90
C ALA A 172 -7.03 -7.55 17.83
N LEU A 173 -6.66 -6.51 17.07
CA LEU A 173 -5.71 -6.57 15.95
C LEU A 173 -4.32 -6.06 16.30
N LYS A 174 -4.09 -5.65 17.56
CA LYS A 174 -2.81 -5.04 18.01
C LYS A 174 -2.05 -5.91 18.99
N SER A 175 -0.72 -5.78 18.94
CA SER A 175 0.19 -6.31 19.96
C SER A 175 0.54 -5.26 21.03
N ASP A 176 0.57 -3.98 20.62
CA ASP A 176 0.80 -2.81 21.47
C ASP A 176 0.05 -1.57 20.91
N THR A 177 0.41 -0.37 21.32
CA THR A 177 -0.30 0.87 20.89
C THR A 177 -0.10 1.24 19.43
N ILE A 178 0.95 0.75 18.77
CA ILE A 178 1.35 1.19 17.43
C ILE A 178 1.68 0.04 16.47
N HIS A 179 1.64 -1.22 16.94
CA HIS A 179 1.96 -2.37 16.11
C HIS A 179 0.79 -3.38 16.04
N PRO A 180 0.51 -3.93 14.87
CA PRO A 180 -0.42 -5.04 14.71
C PRO A 180 0.08 -6.31 15.43
N ASN A 181 -0.84 -7.21 15.76
CA ASN A 181 -0.56 -8.60 16.09
C ASN A 181 -0.66 -9.48 14.83
N ASP A 182 -0.59 -10.81 14.97
CA ASP A 182 -0.65 -11.74 13.85
C ASP A 182 -1.93 -11.58 13.01
N GLN A 183 -3.08 -11.33 13.65
CA GLN A 183 -4.34 -11.10 12.94
C GLN A 183 -4.34 -9.76 12.20
N GLY A 184 -3.81 -8.70 12.83
CA GLY A 184 -3.67 -7.40 12.20
C GLY A 184 -2.72 -7.43 11.01
N TYR A 185 -1.59 -8.15 11.09
CA TYR A 185 -0.68 -8.32 9.96
C TYR A 185 -1.26 -9.17 8.83
N ARG A 186 -2.10 -10.16 9.16
CA ARG A 186 -2.83 -10.91 8.13
C ARG A 186 -3.79 -10.00 7.38
N LEU A 187 -4.61 -9.24 8.10
CA LEU A 187 -5.53 -8.27 7.48
C LEU A 187 -4.79 -7.24 6.64
N MET A 188 -3.65 -6.73 7.14
CA MET A 188 -2.80 -5.81 6.38
C MET A 188 -2.29 -6.44 5.07
N ALA A 189 -1.89 -7.70 5.08
CA ALA A 189 -1.44 -8.41 3.88
C ALA A 189 -2.58 -8.63 2.89
N GLU A 190 -3.78 -8.97 3.36
CA GLU A 190 -4.99 -9.14 2.54
C GLU A 190 -5.36 -7.81 1.86
N ASN A 191 -5.34 -6.69 2.59
CA ASN A 191 -5.64 -5.37 2.02
C ASN A 191 -4.56 -4.90 1.01
N VAL A 192 -3.28 -5.18 1.27
CA VAL A 192 -2.21 -4.93 0.28
C VAL A 192 -2.44 -5.79 -0.97
N TYR A 193 -2.80 -7.05 -0.82
CA TYR A 193 -3.12 -7.93 -1.95
C TYR A 193 -4.28 -7.38 -2.77
N GLU A 194 -5.38 -6.96 -2.13
CA GLU A 194 -6.53 -6.34 -2.81
C GLU A 194 -6.12 -5.06 -3.54
N LEU A 195 -5.33 -4.18 -2.91
CA LEU A 195 -4.79 -2.99 -3.57
C LEU A 195 -3.99 -3.32 -4.84
N LEU A 196 -3.19 -4.40 -4.82
CA LEU A 196 -2.43 -4.85 -5.98
C LEU A 196 -3.33 -5.38 -7.10
N VAL A 197 -4.41 -6.12 -6.75
CA VAL A 197 -5.42 -6.61 -7.71
C VAL A 197 -6.17 -5.43 -8.33
N GLU A 198 -6.65 -4.50 -7.53
CA GLU A 198 -7.38 -3.30 -8.02
C GLU A 198 -6.51 -2.42 -8.91
N ALA A 199 -5.22 -2.31 -8.59
CA ALA A 199 -4.25 -1.60 -9.41
C ALA A 199 -3.89 -2.32 -10.72
N GLY A 200 -4.28 -3.59 -10.89
CA GLY A 200 -3.98 -4.42 -12.06
C GLY A 200 -2.60 -5.08 -12.02
N ALA A 201 -1.92 -5.06 -10.87
CA ALA A 201 -0.61 -5.68 -10.71
C ALA A 201 -0.67 -7.21 -10.56
N LEU A 202 -1.78 -7.76 -10.05
CA LEU A 202 -2.01 -9.20 -9.84
C LEU A 202 -3.20 -9.72 -10.64
#